data_a775a7f640bfbb55f8d0afd3f674cba4
#
_entry.id   a775a7f640bfbb55f8d0afd3f674cba4
#
_cell.length_a   1.000
_cell.length_b   1.000
_cell.length_c   1.000
_cell.angle_alpha   90.00
_cell.angle_beta   90.00
_cell.angle_gamma   90.00
#
_symmetry.space_group_name_H-M   'P 1'
#
loop_
_entity.id
_entity.type
_entity.pdbx_description
1 polymer ?
#
loop_
_entity_poly.entity_id
_entity_poly.type
_entity_poly.pdbx_seq_one_letter_code
_entity_poly.pdbx_strand_id
1 'polypeptide(L)'
;MGYKSRKKKQKRGGNKNSKRSKTKNKRTVKREKRGGKSRVFKQLSCSPDKNLDYTCYNSKSIELMRDSWNNSNPNNKIITNNTKDIWSSLQKNLATVCQNEKCWLKQKFMEKHLDNNLLKYTFAPNAPAKWRQNPNEWLDSDNINQVMRQYEHHYPEFKFIGPSPIDFDAIESFGRCVWPDLCNFNVKDYLDKGIYKIGMIFNTDPHYKGGSHWISTFIDFKKKYLFYFDSNADKTPKELITLFHDIKYQALALPKPIILDIWQNTTVHQRSDTECGVYSLYTIIQLLTGKMNLKNFGERIPDNIMEKARGIFFNKL
;
A
#
# COMPACT_ATOMS: atom_id res chain seq x y z
N MET A 1 30.78 12.87 50.52
CA MET A 1 30.74 11.67 51.41
C MET A 1 30.32 10.52 50.52
N GLY A 2 31.12 9.62 50.15
CA GLY A 2 32.19 8.77 50.64
C GLY A 2 31.96 7.41 49.99
N TYR A 3 32.77 7.14 49.01
CA TYR A 3 33.70 6.00 48.86
C TYR A 3 33.30 4.67 49.52
N LYS A 4 33.29 3.56 48.70
CA LYS A 4 34.22 2.42 48.92
C LYS A 4 34.19 1.43 47.78
N SER A 5 35.35 1.30 47.11
CA SER A 5 35.81 0.22 46.25
C SER A 5 36.17 -1.02 47.07
N ARG A 6 36.10 -2.23 46.47
CA ARG A 6 36.95 -3.37 46.86
C ARG A 6 37.38 -4.21 45.68
N LYS A 7 38.70 -4.30 45.55
CA LYS A 7 39.51 -5.12 44.61
C LYS A 7 39.77 -6.55 45.17
N LYS A 8 40.15 -7.42 44.20
CA LYS A 8 41.10 -8.58 44.27
C LYS A 8 40.55 -9.93 44.73
N LYS A 9 40.79 -11.00 43.93
CA LYS A 9 42.05 -11.76 43.94
C LYS A 9 42.13 -12.76 42.77
N GLN A 10 43.31 -12.76 42.10
CA GLN A 10 43.85 -13.80 41.23
C GLN A 10 44.23 -15.07 42.02
N LYS A 11 44.15 -16.27 41.39
CA LYS A 11 45.06 -17.36 41.65
C LYS A 11 45.42 -18.13 40.38
N ARG A 12 46.72 -18.25 40.20
CA ARG A 12 47.47 -19.04 39.15
C ARG A 12 47.65 -20.50 39.56
N GLY A 13 47.95 -21.33 38.57
CA GLY A 13 48.68 -22.60 38.65
C GLY A 13 47.85 -23.80 38.22
N GLY A 14 48.25 -24.63 37.33
CA GLY A 14 49.49 -25.28 37.05
C GLY A 14 49.36 -26.26 35.89
N ASN A 15 50.44 -26.33 35.19
CA ASN A 15 50.78 -27.11 34.02
C ASN A 15 50.92 -28.60 34.33
N LYS A 16 50.41 -29.54 33.46
CA LYS A 16 51.04 -30.88 33.28
C LYS A 16 50.77 -31.40 31.87
N ASN A 17 51.89 -31.66 31.17
CA ASN A 17 52.03 -32.38 29.90
C ASN A 17 51.69 -33.86 30.03
N SER A 18 51.05 -34.46 29.01
CA SER A 18 51.27 -35.90 28.68
C SER A 18 50.81 -36.24 27.26
N LYS A 19 51.76 -36.49 26.41
CA LYS A 19 51.97 -37.42 25.29
C LYS A 19 50.80 -38.07 24.53
N ARG A 20 50.82 -37.78 23.23
CA ARG A 20 50.60 -38.57 21.98
C ARG A 20 49.89 -39.93 22.07
N SER A 21 48.82 -40.10 21.31
CA SER A 21 48.71 -41.25 20.40
C SER A 21 47.89 -40.81 19.13
N LYS A 22 48.47 -41.16 17.94
CA LYS A 22 47.88 -40.94 16.63
C LYS A 22 46.90 -42.06 16.32
N THR A 23 45.62 -41.79 16.20
CA THR A 23 44.68 -42.70 15.56
C THR A 23 44.01 -41.96 14.39
N LYS A 24 44.28 -42.45 13.18
CA LYS A 24 43.66 -42.02 11.94
C LYS A 24 42.19 -42.47 11.94
N ASN A 25 41.24 -41.59 12.21
CA ASN A 25 39.83 -41.86 11.95
C ASN A 25 39.45 -41.26 10.61
N LYS A 26 39.15 -42.17 9.65
CA LYS A 26 38.47 -41.82 8.40
C LYS A 26 37.10 -41.24 8.75
N ARG A 27 36.94 -39.91 8.61
CA ARG A 27 35.64 -39.28 8.64
C ARG A 27 34.94 -39.56 7.31
N THR A 28 34.00 -40.48 7.30
CA THR A 28 32.95 -40.61 6.31
C THR A 28 32.05 -39.36 6.44
N VAL A 29 32.15 -38.45 5.48
CA VAL A 29 31.26 -37.32 5.39
C VAL A 29 29.88 -37.85 4.98
N LYS A 30 29.00 -38.06 5.96
CA LYS A 30 27.57 -38.21 5.70
C LYS A 30 27.07 -36.91 5.10
N ARG A 31 26.83 -36.92 3.79
CA ARG A 31 26.09 -35.87 3.07
C ARG A 31 24.66 -35.91 3.58
N GLU A 32 24.34 -35.13 4.61
CA GLU A 32 22.95 -34.86 4.99
C GLU A 32 22.24 -34.23 3.79
N LYS A 33 21.33 -34.99 3.20
CA LYS A 33 20.34 -34.45 2.29
C LYS A 33 19.53 -33.44 3.10
N ARG A 34 19.86 -32.16 2.99
CA ARG A 34 18.99 -31.09 3.44
C ARG A 34 17.68 -31.24 2.66
N GLY A 35 16.70 -31.87 3.27
CA GLY A 35 15.33 -31.91 2.82
C GLY A 35 14.84 -30.43 2.70
N GLY A 36 14.83 -29.92 1.49
CA GLY A 36 14.27 -28.61 1.22
C GLY A 36 12.80 -28.66 1.63
N LYS A 37 12.43 -27.95 2.70
CA LYS A 37 11.02 -27.69 3.01
C LYS A 37 10.43 -27.11 1.73
N SER A 38 9.43 -27.77 1.15
CA SER A 38 8.63 -27.25 0.05
C SER A 38 8.15 -25.85 0.47
N ARG A 39 8.69 -24.83 -0.20
CA ARG A 39 8.32 -23.44 0.10
C ARG A 39 6.93 -23.24 -0.49
N VAL A 40 5.94 -23.02 0.36
CA VAL A 40 4.56 -22.76 -0.06
C VAL A 40 4.54 -21.51 -0.92
N PHE A 41 3.93 -21.62 -2.10
CA PHE A 41 3.73 -20.46 -2.99
C PHE A 41 2.77 -19.47 -2.35
N LYS A 42 3.20 -18.23 -2.21
CA LYS A 42 2.44 -17.18 -1.53
C LYS A 42 1.65 -16.36 -2.55
N GLN A 43 0.36 -16.38 -2.43
CA GLN A 43 -0.50 -15.49 -3.20
C GLN A 43 -0.37 -14.06 -2.69
N LEU A 44 -0.27 -13.11 -3.61
CA LEU A 44 -0.17 -11.68 -3.31
C LEU A 44 -1.51 -10.98 -3.57
N SER A 45 -1.72 -9.86 -2.87
CA SER A 45 -2.80 -8.93 -3.19
C SER A 45 -2.45 -8.19 -4.47
N CYS A 46 -3.44 -8.06 -5.34
CA CYS A 46 -3.30 -7.39 -6.62
C CYS A 46 -3.57 -5.88 -6.47
N SER A 47 -3.11 -5.10 -7.44
CA SER A 47 -3.62 -3.75 -7.65
C SER A 47 -5.11 -3.80 -8.06
N PRO A 48 -5.83 -2.66 -8.11
CA PRO A 48 -7.23 -2.63 -8.56
C PRO A 48 -7.46 -3.19 -9.95
N ASP A 49 -6.44 -3.17 -10.81
CA ASP A 49 -6.48 -3.67 -12.19
C ASP A 49 -6.35 -5.20 -12.27
N LYS A 50 -7.20 -5.91 -11.54
CA LYS A 50 -7.23 -7.36 -11.56
C LYS A 50 -8.15 -7.87 -12.68
N ASN A 51 -7.59 -8.61 -13.63
CA ASN A 51 -8.33 -9.15 -14.78
C ASN A 51 -8.60 -10.67 -14.72
N LEU A 52 -7.79 -11.44 -13.96
CA LEU A 52 -7.91 -12.89 -13.87
C LEU A 52 -8.04 -13.34 -12.40
N ASP A 53 -8.88 -14.35 -12.14
CA ASP A 53 -9.19 -14.78 -10.77
C ASP A 53 -8.04 -15.47 -10.04
N TYR A 54 -7.10 -16.05 -10.76
CA TYR A 54 -6.01 -16.87 -10.22
C TYR A 54 -4.66 -16.14 -10.17
N THR A 55 -4.54 -14.94 -10.75
CA THR A 55 -3.29 -14.17 -10.85
C THR A 55 -3.55 -12.66 -10.84
N CYS A 56 -2.54 -11.87 -10.48
CA CYS A 56 -2.58 -10.42 -10.62
C CYS A 56 -2.23 -9.94 -12.04
N TYR A 57 -1.71 -10.81 -12.90
CA TYR A 57 -1.39 -10.47 -14.28
C TYR A 57 -2.63 -10.50 -15.18
N ASN A 58 -2.67 -9.63 -16.18
CA ASN A 58 -3.63 -9.74 -17.28
C ASN A 58 -3.15 -10.78 -18.32
N SER A 59 -4.04 -11.14 -19.25
CA SER A 59 -3.75 -12.15 -20.28
C SER A 59 -2.51 -11.79 -21.10
N LYS A 60 -2.38 -10.53 -21.52
CA LYS A 60 -1.22 -10.06 -22.31
C LYS A 60 0.09 -10.22 -21.55
N SER A 61 0.12 -9.93 -20.26
CA SER A 61 1.30 -10.11 -19.43
C SER A 61 1.69 -11.59 -19.27
N ILE A 62 0.70 -12.48 -19.14
CA ILE A 62 0.94 -13.94 -19.05
C ILE A 62 1.51 -14.48 -20.38
N GLU A 63 0.95 -14.04 -21.51
CA GLU A 63 1.44 -14.42 -22.84
C GLU A 63 2.87 -13.89 -23.08
N LEU A 64 3.14 -12.63 -22.73
CA LEU A 64 4.48 -12.05 -22.78
C LEU A 64 5.49 -12.87 -21.96
N MET A 65 5.10 -13.30 -20.75
CA MET A 65 5.95 -14.14 -19.90
C MET A 65 6.23 -15.51 -20.55
N ARG A 66 5.23 -16.13 -21.18
CA ARG A 66 5.42 -17.38 -21.95
C ARG A 66 6.45 -17.18 -23.07
N ASP A 67 6.28 -16.14 -23.85
CA ASP A 67 7.14 -15.89 -25.02
C ASP A 67 8.57 -15.57 -24.58
N SER A 68 8.73 -14.77 -23.53
CA SER A 68 10.03 -14.45 -22.93
C SER A 68 10.69 -15.69 -22.30
N TRP A 69 9.89 -16.56 -21.64
CA TRP A 69 10.36 -17.83 -21.13
C TRP A 69 10.85 -18.74 -22.25
N ASN A 70 10.07 -18.91 -23.31
CA ASN A 70 10.36 -19.77 -24.44
C ASN A 70 11.64 -19.34 -25.20
N ASN A 71 11.85 -18.03 -25.33
CA ASN A 71 13.06 -17.47 -25.94
C ASN A 71 14.32 -17.79 -25.08
N SER A 72 14.16 -17.79 -23.76
CA SER A 72 15.27 -18.04 -22.82
C SER A 72 15.47 -19.53 -22.54
N ASN A 73 14.47 -20.38 -22.80
CA ASN A 73 14.47 -21.83 -22.47
C ASN A 73 14.02 -22.68 -23.67
N PRO A 74 14.79 -22.75 -24.76
CA PRO A 74 14.38 -23.44 -26.00
C PRO A 74 14.09 -24.93 -25.81
N ASN A 75 14.72 -25.56 -24.83
CA ASN A 75 14.54 -26.98 -24.51
C ASN A 75 13.41 -27.25 -23.48
N ASN A 76 12.77 -26.21 -22.96
CA ASN A 76 11.67 -26.32 -21.98
C ASN A 76 10.58 -25.30 -22.26
N LYS A 77 10.02 -25.36 -23.48
CA LYS A 77 9.01 -24.41 -23.92
C LYS A 77 7.63 -24.67 -23.33
N ILE A 78 6.90 -23.61 -23.08
CA ILE A 78 5.47 -23.63 -22.74
C ILE A 78 4.69 -23.48 -24.06
N ILE A 79 4.01 -24.53 -24.51
CA ILE A 79 3.40 -24.59 -25.85
C ILE A 79 1.94 -24.12 -25.82
N THR A 80 1.26 -24.17 -24.66
CA THR A 80 -0.15 -23.81 -24.53
C THR A 80 -0.40 -22.31 -24.73
N ASN A 81 -1.61 -21.98 -25.23
CA ASN A 81 -2.13 -20.61 -25.30
C ASN A 81 -3.16 -20.33 -24.20
N ASN A 82 -3.53 -21.32 -23.39
CA ASN A 82 -4.41 -21.11 -22.25
C ASN A 82 -3.63 -20.39 -21.15
N THR A 83 -4.10 -19.22 -20.73
CA THR A 83 -3.39 -18.35 -19.76
C THR A 83 -3.22 -19.02 -18.40
N LYS A 84 -4.17 -19.84 -17.95
CA LYS A 84 -4.06 -20.58 -16.69
C LYS A 84 -3.02 -21.68 -16.74
N ASP A 85 -2.91 -22.37 -17.88
CA ASP A 85 -1.90 -23.41 -18.09
C ASP A 85 -0.50 -22.81 -18.23
N ILE A 86 -0.39 -21.65 -18.91
CA ILE A 86 0.87 -20.87 -18.95
C ILE A 86 1.29 -20.51 -17.53
N TRP A 87 0.39 -19.92 -16.75
CA TRP A 87 0.65 -19.53 -15.37
C TRP A 87 1.12 -20.72 -14.51
N SER A 88 0.41 -21.85 -14.60
CA SER A 88 0.75 -23.09 -13.87
C SER A 88 2.12 -23.63 -14.27
N SER A 89 2.46 -23.54 -15.56
CA SER A 89 3.76 -23.96 -16.07
C SER A 89 4.89 -23.06 -15.58
N LEU A 90 4.68 -21.73 -15.59
CA LEU A 90 5.63 -20.77 -15.03
C LEU A 90 5.83 -20.99 -13.52
N GLN A 91 4.75 -21.19 -12.77
CA GLN A 91 4.81 -21.49 -11.34
C GLN A 91 5.65 -22.74 -11.06
N LYS A 92 5.42 -23.82 -11.81
CA LYS A 92 6.18 -25.08 -11.69
C LYS A 92 7.65 -24.89 -12.03
N ASN A 93 7.94 -24.25 -13.14
CA ASN A 93 9.31 -24.03 -13.62
C ASN A 93 10.12 -23.10 -12.70
N LEU A 94 9.47 -22.13 -12.04
CA LEU A 94 10.09 -21.16 -11.15
C LEU A 94 10.00 -21.53 -9.66
N ALA A 95 9.41 -22.67 -9.30
CA ALA A 95 9.14 -23.06 -7.91
C ALA A 95 10.41 -23.14 -7.02
N THR A 96 11.57 -23.41 -7.61
CA THR A 96 12.84 -23.48 -6.89
C THR A 96 13.43 -22.11 -6.54
N VAL A 97 13.09 -21.09 -7.32
CA VAL A 97 13.67 -19.73 -7.20
C VAL A 97 12.66 -18.68 -6.75
N CYS A 98 11.37 -18.88 -7.02
CA CYS A 98 10.32 -17.93 -6.72
C CYS A 98 9.24 -18.52 -5.81
N GLN A 99 8.81 -17.75 -4.80
CA GLN A 99 7.73 -18.11 -3.87
C GLN A 99 6.44 -17.32 -4.11
N ASN A 100 6.43 -16.41 -5.05
CA ASN A 100 5.28 -15.60 -5.45
C ASN A 100 5.48 -15.08 -6.87
N GLU A 101 4.39 -14.60 -7.48
CA GLU A 101 4.36 -14.09 -8.85
C GLU A 101 5.24 -12.85 -9.05
N LYS A 102 5.32 -11.95 -8.08
CA LYS A 102 6.14 -10.72 -8.17
C LYS A 102 7.62 -11.04 -8.36
N CYS A 103 8.07 -12.20 -7.86
CA CYS A 103 9.43 -12.69 -8.07
C CYS A 103 9.72 -13.00 -9.55
N TRP A 104 8.70 -13.41 -10.34
CA TRP A 104 8.88 -13.72 -11.76
C TRP A 104 9.39 -12.52 -12.56
N LEU A 105 8.93 -11.31 -12.22
CA LEU A 105 9.38 -10.07 -12.85
C LEU A 105 10.88 -9.80 -12.66
N LYS A 106 11.48 -10.37 -11.61
CA LYS A 106 12.91 -10.21 -11.30
C LYS A 106 13.79 -11.26 -11.96
N GLN A 107 13.22 -12.20 -12.69
CA GLN A 107 13.97 -13.25 -13.34
C GLN A 107 14.58 -12.78 -14.66
N LYS A 108 15.74 -13.31 -15.02
CA LYS A 108 16.53 -12.89 -16.19
C LYS A 108 15.72 -12.90 -17.50
N PHE A 109 14.79 -13.84 -17.66
CA PHE A 109 13.97 -13.93 -18.88
C PHE A 109 13.02 -12.74 -19.06
N MET A 110 12.68 -12.00 -17.96
CA MET A 110 11.82 -10.82 -17.99
C MET A 110 12.59 -9.50 -18.13
N GLU A 111 13.92 -9.50 -17.98
CA GLU A 111 14.73 -8.28 -17.86
C GLU A 111 14.50 -7.26 -18.99
N LYS A 112 14.30 -7.74 -20.23
CA LYS A 112 14.06 -6.91 -21.42
C LYS A 112 12.61 -6.44 -21.59
N HIS A 113 11.69 -6.95 -20.77
CA HIS A 113 10.24 -6.76 -20.92
C HIS A 113 9.60 -6.06 -19.71
N LEU A 114 10.42 -5.55 -18.80
CA LEU A 114 9.95 -4.82 -17.62
C LEU A 114 9.61 -3.39 -18.00
N ASP A 115 8.32 -3.06 -17.95
CA ASP A 115 7.85 -1.68 -18.00
C ASP A 115 7.41 -1.18 -16.62
N ASN A 116 7.24 0.13 -16.52
CA ASN A 116 6.82 0.76 -15.26
C ASN A 116 5.41 0.33 -14.83
N ASN A 117 4.50 0.04 -15.77
CA ASN A 117 3.14 -0.37 -15.47
C ASN A 117 3.12 -1.76 -14.84
N LEU A 118 3.83 -2.71 -15.47
CA LEU A 118 3.95 -4.08 -14.96
C LEU A 118 4.58 -4.13 -13.56
N LEU A 119 5.58 -3.29 -13.30
CA LEU A 119 6.27 -3.24 -12.00
C LEU A 119 5.43 -2.59 -10.89
N LYS A 120 4.76 -1.47 -11.21
CA LYS A 120 4.11 -0.62 -10.20
C LYS A 120 2.63 -0.92 -10.00
N TYR A 121 1.94 -1.39 -11.06
CA TYR A 121 0.48 -1.47 -11.08
C TYR A 121 -0.09 -2.88 -11.21
N THR A 122 0.74 -3.93 -11.08
CA THR A 122 0.25 -5.32 -11.08
C THR A 122 -0.12 -5.80 -9.67
N PHE A 123 0.71 -5.48 -8.68
CA PHE A 123 0.53 -5.94 -7.30
C PHE A 123 0.30 -4.76 -6.36
N ALA A 124 -0.47 -4.98 -5.32
CA ALA A 124 -0.56 -4.03 -4.22
C ALA A 124 0.84 -3.67 -3.70
N PRO A 125 1.05 -2.46 -3.12
CA PRO A 125 2.32 -2.05 -2.55
C PRO A 125 2.87 -3.06 -1.55
N ASN A 126 4.18 -3.04 -1.34
CA ASN A 126 4.77 -3.83 -0.26
C ASN A 126 4.48 -3.15 1.08
N ALA A 127 4.12 -3.93 2.08
CA ALA A 127 4.06 -3.44 3.45
C ALA A 127 5.44 -2.94 3.90
N PRO A 128 5.51 -1.83 4.66
CA PRO A 128 6.75 -1.34 5.24
C PRO A 128 7.46 -2.42 6.07
N ALA A 129 8.79 -2.45 6.02
CA ALA A 129 9.58 -3.47 6.74
C ALA A 129 9.34 -3.44 8.26
N LYS A 130 9.08 -2.24 8.82
CA LYS A 130 8.76 -2.02 10.23
C LYS A 130 7.50 -2.76 10.70
N TRP A 131 6.55 -3.08 9.79
CA TRP A 131 5.34 -3.84 10.12
C TRP A 131 5.61 -5.30 10.49
N ARG A 132 6.82 -5.83 10.26
CA ARG A 132 7.21 -7.15 10.78
C ARG A 132 7.28 -7.18 12.31
N GLN A 133 7.63 -6.04 12.93
CA GLN A 133 7.72 -5.87 14.39
C GLN A 133 6.43 -5.26 14.96
N ASN A 134 5.83 -4.31 14.26
CA ASN A 134 4.57 -3.67 14.61
C ASN A 134 3.58 -3.75 13.44
N PRO A 135 2.73 -4.81 13.36
CA PRO A 135 1.81 -5.01 12.24
C PRO A 135 0.76 -3.90 12.06
N ASN A 136 0.44 -3.21 13.16
CA ASN A 136 -0.56 -2.15 13.20
C ASN A 136 0.06 -0.75 13.24
N GLU A 137 1.31 -0.61 12.83
CA GLU A 137 1.97 0.69 12.70
C GLU A 137 1.13 1.67 11.88
N TRP A 138 1.16 2.93 12.25
CA TRP A 138 0.47 3.99 11.52
C TRP A 138 0.94 4.06 10.06
N LEU A 139 0.00 4.40 9.18
CA LEU A 139 0.34 4.74 7.80
C LEU A 139 1.01 6.12 7.76
N ASP A 140 2.13 6.20 7.07
CA ASP A 140 2.72 7.46 6.67
C ASP A 140 2.19 7.93 5.30
N SER A 141 2.56 9.15 4.91
CA SER A 141 2.13 9.76 3.65
C SER A 141 2.52 8.92 2.43
N ASP A 142 3.69 8.28 2.44
CA ASP A 142 4.15 7.44 1.34
C ASP A 142 3.30 6.17 1.20
N ASN A 143 2.91 5.56 2.32
CA ASN A 143 2.05 4.39 2.33
C ASN A 143 0.68 4.72 1.69
N ILE A 144 0.08 5.83 2.10
CA ILE A 144 -1.20 6.31 1.55
C ILE A 144 -1.07 6.58 0.04
N ASN A 145 -0.03 7.31 -0.36
CA ASN A 145 0.23 7.65 -1.75
C ASN A 145 0.40 6.40 -2.63
N GLN A 146 1.18 5.40 -2.17
CA GLN A 146 1.41 4.18 -2.93
C GLN A 146 0.11 3.43 -3.23
N VAL A 147 -0.82 3.39 -2.29
CA VAL A 147 -2.14 2.77 -2.50
C VAL A 147 -2.98 3.62 -3.46
N MET A 148 -3.15 4.91 -3.16
CA MET A 148 -4.07 5.76 -3.91
C MET A 148 -3.66 5.96 -5.37
N ARG A 149 -2.35 6.00 -5.68
CA ARG A 149 -1.85 6.07 -7.07
C ARG A 149 -2.25 4.86 -7.91
N GLN A 150 -2.42 3.67 -7.32
CA GLN A 150 -2.90 2.51 -8.06
C GLN A 150 -4.37 2.66 -8.44
N TYR A 151 -5.19 3.23 -7.53
CA TYR A 151 -6.58 3.53 -7.82
C TYR A 151 -6.72 4.66 -8.84
N GLU A 152 -5.91 5.70 -8.74
CA GLU A 152 -5.87 6.79 -9.72
C GLU A 152 -5.47 6.29 -11.12
N HIS A 153 -4.50 5.36 -11.20
CA HIS A 153 -4.09 4.74 -12.46
C HIS A 153 -5.23 3.91 -13.09
N HIS A 154 -5.99 3.18 -12.26
CA HIS A 154 -7.04 2.27 -12.74
C HIS A 154 -8.37 3.00 -13.04
N TYR A 155 -8.66 4.08 -12.33
CA TYR A 155 -9.91 4.86 -12.49
C TYR A 155 -9.61 6.24 -13.10
N PRO A 156 -9.63 6.38 -14.45
CA PRO A 156 -9.23 7.62 -15.12
C PRO A 156 -10.14 8.82 -14.78
N GLU A 157 -11.35 8.56 -14.29
CA GLU A 157 -12.30 9.59 -13.82
C GLU A 157 -12.03 10.04 -12.37
N PHE A 158 -11.03 9.49 -11.70
CA PHE A 158 -10.69 9.72 -10.31
C PHE A 158 -9.34 10.44 -10.15
N LYS A 159 -9.31 11.41 -9.26
CA LYS A 159 -8.10 12.10 -8.82
C LYS A 159 -7.92 11.97 -7.32
N PHE A 160 -6.70 11.64 -6.89
CA PHE A 160 -6.31 11.70 -5.49
C PHE A 160 -5.48 12.94 -5.22
N ILE A 161 -5.84 13.70 -4.17
CA ILE A 161 -5.12 14.89 -3.71
C ILE A 161 -4.70 14.68 -2.25
N GLY A 162 -3.44 14.80 -1.98
CA GLY A 162 -2.86 14.55 -0.66
C GLY A 162 -1.91 13.36 -0.65
N PRO A 163 -1.60 12.80 0.55
CA PRO A 163 -2.01 13.29 1.87
C PRO A 163 -1.41 14.64 2.18
N SER A 164 -2.22 15.60 2.62
CA SER A 164 -1.77 16.93 2.95
C SER A 164 -1.97 17.25 4.44
N PRO A 165 -1.22 18.20 5.03
CA PRO A 165 -1.52 18.72 6.35
C PRO A 165 -2.81 19.52 6.34
N ILE A 166 -3.39 19.77 7.52
CA ILE A 166 -4.66 20.50 7.64
C ILE A 166 -4.54 21.97 7.22
N ASP A 167 -3.37 22.55 7.41
CA ASP A 167 -3.03 23.94 7.03
C ASP A 167 -2.50 24.03 5.59
N PHE A 168 -3.09 23.24 4.68
CA PHE A 168 -2.70 23.12 3.27
C PHE A 168 -2.65 24.46 2.53
N ASP A 169 -3.43 25.43 2.95
CA ASP A 169 -3.55 26.78 2.38
C ASP A 169 -2.62 27.83 3.03
N ALA A 170 -1.86 27.44 4.04
CA ALA A 170 -0.87 28.32 4.64
C ALA A 170 0.21 28.71 3.64
N ILE A 171 0.67 29.96 3.75
CA ILE A 171 1.71 30.50 2.88
C ILE A 171 3.07 30.38 3.59
N GLU A 172 3.95 29.58 3.01
CA GLU A 172 5.34 29.45 3.45
C GLU A 172 6.20 30.66 3.07
N SER A 173 7.43 30.66 3.55
CA SER A 173 8.47 31.60 3.11
C SER A 173 8.52 31.65 1.57
N PHE A 174 8.68 32.85 1.02
CA PHE A 174 8.67 33.12 -0.44
C PHE A 174 7.31 33.00 -1.13
N GLY A 175 6.19 33.06 -0.38
CA GLY A 175 4.84 33.14 -0.94
C GLY A 175 4.34 31.84 -1.57
N ARG A 176 4.95 30.69 -1.26
CA ARG A 176 4.47 29.39 -1.73
C ARG A 176 3.42 28.83 -0.78
N CYS A 177 2.38 28.28 -1.35
CA CYS A 177 1.39 27.52 -0.60
C CYS A 177 1.93 26.18 -0.17
N VAL A 178 1.62 25.75 1.05
CA VAL A 178 2.00 24.45 1.61
C VAL A 178 1.57 23.29 0.71
N TRP A 179 0.35 23.36 0.14
CA TRP A 179 -0.14 22.34 -0.78
C TRP A 179 -0.75 22.97 -2.05
N PRO A 180 0.06 23.18 -3.09
CA PRO A 180 -0.36 23.91 -4.30
C PRO A 180 -1.61 23.37 -4.99
N ASP A 181 -1.79 22.04 -5.02
CA ASP A 181 -2.96 21.40 -5.67
C ASP A 181 -4.27 21.75 -4.97
N LEU A 182 -4.25 22.07 -3.68
CA LEU A 182 -5.42 22.50 -2.92
C LEU A 182 -5.62 24.00 -2.98
N CYS A 183 -4.54 24.79 -2.92
CA CYS A 183 -4.62 26.24 -3.07
C CYS A 183 -5.13 26.68 -4.44
N ASN A 184 -4.79 25.93 -5.46
CA ASN A 184 -5.22 26.20 -6.85
C ASN A 184 -6.33 25.26 -7.30
N PHE A 185 -7.11 24.72 -6.34
CA PHE A 185 -8.17 23.78 -6.66
C PHE A 185 -9.23 24.43 -7.55
N ASN A 186 -9.48 23.83 -8.71
CA ASN A 186 -10.45 24.35 -9.68
C ASN A 186 -11.36 23.24 -10.18
N VAL A 187 -12.65 23.31 -9.82
CA VAL A 187 -13.66 22.31 -10.19
C VAL A 187 -13.78 22.17 -11.70
N LYS A 188 -13.79 23.30 -12.43
CA LYS A 188 -13.92 23.27 -13.88
C LYS A 188 -12.77 22.54 -14.56
N ASP A 189 -11.54 22.78 -14.11
CA ASP A 189 -10.34 22.17 -14.68
C ASP A 189 -10.33 20.63 -14.51
N TYR A 190 -10.85 20.13 -13.39
CA TYR A 190 -11.00 18.69 -13.18
C TYR A 190 -12.06 18.09 -14.09
N LEU A 191 -13.23 18.73 -14.17
CA LEU A 191 -14.33 18.25 -15.00
C LEU A 191 -13.99 18.28 -16.49
N ASP A 192 -13.28 19.31 -16.96
CA ASP A 192 -12.81 19.42 -18.35
C ASP A 192 -11.82 18.28 -18.71
N LYS A 193 -11.08 17.77 -17.73
CA LYS A 193 -10.18 16.61 -17.88
C LYS A 193 -10.90 15.26 -17.72
N GLY A 194 -12.22 15.25 -17.56
CA GLY A 194 -13.02 14.06 -17.35
C GLY A 194 -12.93 13.47 -15.94
N ILE A 195 -12.38 14.21 -14.96
CA ILE A 195 -12.28 13.80 -13.56
C ILE A 195 -13.58 14.20 -12.84
N TYR A 196 -14.36 13.22 -12.45
CA TYR A 196 -15.65 13.42 -11.78
C TYR A 196 -15.65 12.99 -10.32
N LYS A 197 -14.60 12.32 -9.88
CA LYS A 197 -14.44 11.85 -8.50
C LYS A 197 -13.11 12.32 -7.95
N ILE A 198 -13.12 12.88 -6.74
CA ILE A 198 -11.91 13.35 -6.08
C ILE A 198 -11.87 12.76 -4.67
N GLY A 199 -10.75 12.12 -4.31
CA GLY A 199 -10.45 11.68 -2.96
C GLY A 199 -9.35 12.55 -2.37
N MET A 200 -9.51 12.96 -1.12
CA MET A 200 -8.50 13.73 -0.38
C MET A 200 -8.27 13.09 0.97
N ILE A 201 -7.02 13.07 1.42
CA ILE A 201 -6.67 12.65 2.78
C ILE A 201 -5.85 13.77 3.42
N PHE A 202 -6.19 14.09 4.66
CA PHE A 202 -5.55 15.16 5.43
C PHE A 202 -5.02 14.60 6.74
N ASN A 203 -3.86 15.12 7.18
CA ASN A 203 -3.44 15.00 8.55
C ASN A 203 -4.02 16.18 9.34
N THR A 204 -4.56 15.91 10.52
CA THR A 204 -5.15 16.97 11.38
C THR A 204 -4.12 17.91 12.01
N ASP A 205 -2.83 17.56 11.94
CA ASP A 205 -1.74 18.44 12.33
C ASP A 205 -1.28 19.32 11.16
N PRO A 206 -0.79 20.55 11.46
CA PRO A 206 -0.19 21.42 10.46
C PRO A 206 1.17 20.88 9.98
N HIS A 207 1.65 21.42 8.83
CA HIS A 207 2.83 20.93 8.10
C HIS A 207 4.13 20.84 8.92
N TYR A 208 4.27 21.64 9.96
CA TYR A 208 5.46 21.66 10.83
C TYR A 208 5.40 20.68 12.00
N LYS A 209 4.35 19.85 12.10
CA LYS A 209 4.20 18.81 13.13
C LYS A 209 4.34 17.41 12.54
N GLY A 210 4.51 16.43 13.42
CA GLY A 210 4.74 15.04 13.04
C GLY A 210 3.55 14.27 12.49
N GLY A 211 2.33 14.83 12.64
CA GLY A 211 1.08 14.18 12.28
C GLY A 211 0.51 13.32 13.41
N SER A 212 -0.79 13.42 13.65
CA SER A 212 -1.48 12.73 14.75
C SER A 212 -2.69 11.92 14.30
N HIS A 213 -3.40 12.36 13.25
CA HIS A 213 -4.64 11.69 12.82
C HIS A 213 -4.91 11.92 11.33
N TRP A 214 -5.41 10.88 10.65
CA TRP A 214 -5.80 10.92 9.25
C TRP A 214 -7.31 10.97 9.10
N ILE A 215 -7.78 11.92 8.30
CA ILE A 215 -9.18 12.11 7.91
C ILE A 215 -9.28 12.13 6.40
N SER A 216 -10.46 11.88 5.86
CA SER A 216 -10.64 11.83 4.40
C SER A 216 -11.88 12.56 3.91
N THR A 217 -11.83 12.94 2.65
CA THR A 217 -12.95 13.53 1.92
C THR A 217 -13.10 12.85 0.57
N PHE A 218 -14.33 12.63 0.15
CA PHE A 218 -14.64 12.10 -1.18
C PHE A 218 -15.70 12.97 -1.86
N ILE A 219 -15.44 13.34 -3.10
CA ILE A 219 -16.37 14.12 -3.92
C ILE A 219 -16.78 13.28 -5.13
N ASP A 220 -18.08 13.23 -5.39
CA ASP A 220 -18.63 12.66 -6.62
C ASP A 220 -19.54 13.72 -7.29
N PHE A 221 -19.02 14.37 -8.32
CA PHE A 221 -19.75 15.40 -9.05
C PHE A 221 -20.94 14.86 -9.85
N LYS A 222 -20.90 13.59 -10.26
CA LYS A 222 -22.02 12.93 -10.95
C LYS A 222 -23.16 12.61 -9.98
N LYS A 223 -22.83 12.15 -8.79
CA LYS A 223 -23.79 11.86 -7.71
C LYS A 223 -24.08 13.08 -6.83
N LYS A 224 -23.41 14.19 -7.08
CA LYS A 224 -23.64 15.52 -6.48
C LYS A 224 -23.47 15.55 -4.96
N TYR A 225 -22.44 14.91 -4.43
CA TYR A 225 -22.13 14.99 -2.99
C TYR A 225 -20.65 15.19 -2.72
N LEU A 226 -20.38 15.77 -1.56
CA LEU A 226 -19.09 15.82 -0.88
C LEU A 226 -19.26 15.16 0.48
N PHE A 227 -18.42 14.18 0.78
CA PHE A 227 -18.47 13.41 2.02
C PHE A 227 -17.18 13.58 2.81
N TYR A 228 -17.31 14.12 4.03
CA TYR A 228 -16.25 14.15 5.02
C TYR A 228 -16.34 12.91 5.88
N PHE A 229 -15.21 12.27 6.14
CA PHE A 229 -15.11 11.09 6.99
C PHE A 229 -13.97 11.23 7.99
N ASP A 230 -14.31 11.05 9.26
CA ASP A 230 -13.41 10.86 10.37
C ASP A 230 -13.77 9.57 11.11
N SER A 231 -12.80 8.67 11.30
CA SER A 231 -13.01 7.41 12.02
C SER A 231 -13.43 7.59 13.49
N ASN A 232 -13.11 8.72 14.10
CA ASN A 232 -13.52 9.13 15.44
C ASN A 232 -14.87 9.88 15.45
N ALA A 233 -15.43 10.19 14.27
CA ALA A 233 -16.62 11.02 14.10
C ALA A 233 -16.47 12.45 14.65
N ASP A 234 -15.26 12.99 14.69
CA ASP A 234 -15.02 14.37 15.06
C ASP A 234 -15.59 15.32 14.02
N LYS A 235 -15.92 16.54 14.46
CA LYS A 235 -16.49 17.57 13.58
C LYS A 235 -15.48 17.96 12.50
N THR A 236 -16.01 18.29 11.33
CA THR A 236 -15.21 18.79 10.21
C THR A 236 -14.36 19.99 10.67
N PRO A 237 -13.04 19.98 10.49
CA PRO A 237 -12.16 21.12 10.78
C PRO A 237 -12.55 22.37 9.99
N LYS A 238 -12.29 23.56 10.56
CA LYS A 238 -12.64 24.84 9.93
C LYS A 238 -11.97 25.04 8.57
N GLU A 239 -10.75 24.57 8.41
CA GLU A 239 -9.99 24.62 7.15
C GLU A 239 -10.73 23.85 6.04
N LEU A 240 -11.26 22.68 6.37
CA LEU A 240 -12.03 21.87 5.42
C LEU A 240 -13.44 22.45 5.18
N ILE A 241 -14.06 23.08 6.18
CA ILE A 241 -15.35 23.78 5.97
C ILE A 241 -15.17 24.89 4.93
N THR A 242 -14.10 25.66 5.01
CA THR A 242 -13.78 26.70 4.02
C THR A 242 -13.57 26.09 2.63
N LEU A 243 -12.72 25.06 2.52
CA LEU A 243 -12.48 24.35 1.26
C LEU A 243 -13.80 23.80 0.65
N PHE A 244 -14.67 23.22 1.47
CA PHE A 244 -15.94 22.66 0.99
C PHE A 244 -16.90 23.74 0.48
N HIS A 245 -16.93 24.88 1.13
CA HIS A 245 -17.70 26.02 0.67
C HIS A 245 -17.17 26.55 -0.68
N ASP A 246 -15.86 26.65 -0.83
CA ASP A 246 -15.23 27.09 -2.08
C ASP A 246 -15.51 26.10 -3.22
N ILE A 247 -15.37 24.80 -2.99
CA ILE A 247 -15.70 23.77 -3.98
C ILE A 247 -17.19 23.84 -4.38
N LYS A 248 -18.07 23.99 -3.39
CA LYS A 248 -19.51 24.12 -3.64
C LYS A 248 -19.84 25.36 -4.45
N TYR A 249 -19.22 26.48 -4.13
CA TYR A 249 -19.39 27.77 -4.87
C TYR A 249 -18.90 27.62 -6.32
N GLN A 250 -17.70 27.05 -6.53
CA GLN A 250 -17.17 26.80 -7.87
C GLN A 250 -18.07 25.86 -8.69
N ALA A 251 -18.59 24.79 -8.07
CA ALA A 251 -19.50 23.85 -8.72
C ALA A 251 -20.83 24.50 -9.12
N LEU A 252 -21.35 25.43 -8.29
CA LEU A 252 -22.56 26.17 -8.57
C LEU A 252 -22.35 27.21 -9.68
N ALA A 253 -21.14 27.79 -9.79
CA ALA A 253 -20.80 28.81 -10.80
C ALA A 253 -20.50 28.23 -12.20
N LEU A 254 -20.54 26.91 -12.39
CA LEU A 254 -20.34 26.26 -13.70
C LEU A 254 -21.45 26.64 -14.69
N PRO A 255 -21.19 26.62 -16.00
CA PRO A 255 -22.22 26.85 -17.04
C PRO A 255 -23.44 25.90 -16.91
N LYS A 256 -23.20 24.68 -16.38
CA LYS A 256 -24.24 23.75 -15.92
C LYS A 256 -24.03 23.56 -14.42
N PRO A 257 -24.74 24.29 -13.57
CA PRO A 257 -24.53 24.26 -12.13
C PRO A 257 -24.67 22.87 -11.52
N ILE A 258 -23.74 22.53 -10.62
CA ILE A 258 -23.79 21.29 -9.81
C ILE A 258 -24.05 21.71 -8.37
N ILE A 259 -25.21 21.31 -7.84
CA ILE A 259 -25.55 21.52 -6.42
C ILE A 259 -24.98 20.33 -5.64
N LEU A 260 -23.95 20.56 -4.83
CA LEU A 260 -23.33 19.55 -4.00
C LEU A 260 -23.96 19.53 -2.61
N ASP A 261 -24.39 18.35 -2.17
CA ASP A 261 -24.76 18.08 -0.79
C ASP A 261 -23.51 17.73 0.02
N ILE A 262 -23.35 18.35 1.19
CA ILE A 262 -22.22 18.07 2.10
C ILE A 262 -22.72 17.10 3.17
N TRP A 263 -22.03 15.97 3.30
CA TRP A 263 -22.32 14.90 4.26
C TRP A 263 -21.10 14.65 5.15
N GLN A 264 -21.35 14.21 6.38
CA GLN A 264 -20.31 13.75 7.30
C GLN A 264 -20.80 12.51 8.03
N ASN A 265 -19.88 11.59 8.39
CA ASN A 265 -20.25 10.50 9.31
C ASN A 265 -20.43 11.03 10.74
N THR A 266 -21.35 10.43 11.45
CA THR A 266 -21.66 10.74 12.87
C THR A 266 -21.40 9.54 13.78
N THR A 267 -21.02 8.40 13.17
CA THR A 267 -20.75 7.16 13.88
C THR A 267 -19.26 7.02 14.15
N VAL A 268 -18.88 6.79 15.39
CA VAL A 268 -17.50 6.44 15.78
C VAL A 268 -17.21 5.02 15.30
N HIS A 269 -16.29 4.88 14.36
CA HIS A 269 -15.87 3.61 13.78
C HIS A 269 -14.67 3.02 14.51
N GLN A 270 -13.62 3.82 14.68
CA GLN A 270 -12.34 3.43 15.26
C GLN A 270 -12.43 3.33 16.78
N ARG A 271 -11.85 2.27 17.34
CA ARG A 271 -11.65 2.08 18.78
C ARG A 271 -10.19 1.80 19.13
N SER A 272 -9.36 1.47 18.13
CA SER A 272 -7.90 1.33 18.25
C SER A 272 -7.20 2.62 17.84
N ASP A 273 -5.95 2.82 18.27
CA ASP A 273 -5.20 4.05 18.02
C ASP A 273 -4.43 4.07 16.69
N THR A 274 -4.55 3.02 15.84
CA THR A 274 -3.60 2.81 14.75
C THR A 274 -4.21 2.82 13.34
N GLU A 275 -5.54 2.80 13.21
CA GLU A 275 -6.19 2.48 11.94
C GLU A 275 -6.77 3.69 11.16
N CYS A 276 -6.62 4.93 11.65
CA CYS A 276 -7.21 6.12 11.01
C CYS A 276 -6.83 6.26 9.53
N GLY A 277 -5.55 6.02 9.19
CA GLY A 277 -5.09 6.05 7.81
C GLY A 277 -5.70 4.93 6.95
N VAL A 278 -5.94 3.74 7.53
CA VAL A 278 -6.60 2.64 6.82
C VAL A 278 -8.08 2.93 6.64
N TYR A 279 -8.76 3.51 7.64
CA TYR A 279 -10.14 3.98 7.51
C TYR A 279 -10.28 5.02 6.41
N SER A 280 -9.34 5.97 6.33
CA SER A 280 -9.34 7.01 5.29
C SER A 280 -9.19 6.42 3.89
N LEU A 281 -8.24 5.50 3.68
CA LEU A 281 -8.09 4.75 2.43
C LEU A 281 -9.34 3.92 2.10
N TYR A 282 -9.83 3.18 3.09
CA TYR A 282 -10.99 2.31 2.93
C TYR A 282 -12.21 3.10 2.48
N THR A 283 -12.51 4.22 3.14
CA THR A 283 -13.65 5.09 2.80
C THR A 283 -13.59 5.57 1.35
N ILE A 284 -12.47 6.14 0.92
CA ILE A 284 -12.30 6.61 -0.46
C ILE A 284 -12.48 5.45 -1.45
N ILE A 285 -11.84 4.30 -1.18
CA ILE A 285 -11.85 3.14 -2.06
C ILE A 285 -13.25 2.53 -2.16
N GLN A 286 -13.99 2.41 -1.05
CA GLN A 286 -15.35 1.87 -1.08
C GLN A 286 -16.31 2.77 -1.87
N LEU A 287 -16.21 4.08 -1.70
CA LEU A 287 -17.04 5.06 -2.43
C LEU A 287 -16.65 5.12 -3.92
N LEU A 288 -15.35 5.12 -4.23
CA LEU A 288 -14.83 5.11 -5.59
C LEU A 288 -15.30 3.88 -6.38
N THR A 289 -15.19 2.71 -5.77
CA THR A 289 -15.54 1.43 -6.41
C THR A 289 -17.05 1.14 -6.38
N GLY A 290 -17.83 1.96 -5.69
CA GLY A 290 -19.29 1.77 -5.54
C GLY A 290 -19.68 0.56 -4.69
N LYS A 291 -18.74 -0.04 -3.95
CA LYS A 291 -19.01 -1.17 -3.03
C LYS A 291 -19.79 -0.73 -1.80
N MET A 292 -19.65 0.54 -1.42
CA MET A 292 -20.42 1.17 -0.36
C MET A 292 -20.99 2.50 -0.84
N ASN A 293 -22.04 2.97 -0.15
CA ASN A 293 -22.62 4.31 -0.32
C ASN A 293 -22.62 5.02 1.05
N LEU A 294 -23.04 6.31 1.08
CA LEU A 294 -22.99 7.13 2.30
C LEU A 294 -23.73 6.53 3.49
N LYS A 295 -24.86 5.83 3.26
CA LYS A 295 -25.65 5.23 4.34
C LYS A 295 -24.90 4.14 5.09
N ASN A 296 -23.96 3.44 4.41
CA ASN A 296 -23.18 2.37 5.05
C ASN A 296 -22.26 2.91 6.15
N PHE A 297 -21.89 4.19 6.13
CA PHE A 297 -21.09 4.85 7.16
C PHE A 297 -21.93 5.33 8.37
N GLY A 298 -23.23 5.12 8.36
CA GLY A 298 -24.12 5.29 9.52
C GLY A 298 -24.01 4.16 10.53
N GLU A 299 -23.51 2.99 10.10
CA GLU A 299 -23.26 1.84 10.96
C GLU A 299 -21.76 1.68 11.21
N ARG A 300 -21.39 1.20 12.42
CA ARG A 300 -20.00 1.05 12.78
C ARG A 300 -19.29 0.01 11.90
N ILE A 301 -18.21 0.40 11.23
CA ILE A 301 -17.25 -0.48 10.59
C ILE A 301 -16.14 -0.79 11.61
N PRO A 302 -16.01 -2.03 12.11
CA PRO A 302 -15.08 -2.33 13.20
C PRO A 302 -13.61 -2.43 12.73
N ASP A 303 -12.68 -2.23 13.67
CA ASP A 303 -11.22 -2.19 13.42
C ASP A 303 -10.68 -3.47 12.75
N ASN A 304 -11.25 -4.64 13.06
CA ASN A 304 -10.84 -5.90 12.42
C ASN A 304 -11.09 -5.94 10.90
N ILE A 305 -11.99 -5.10 10.38
CA ILE A 305 -12.17 -4.91 8.93
C ILE A 305 -11.00 -4.11 8.38
N MET A 306 -10.49 -3.13 9.14
CA MET A 306 -9.32 -2.33 8.75
C MET A 306 -8.04 -3.17 8.78
N GLU A 307 -7.87 -4.03 9.77
CA GLU A 307 -6.76 -4.99 9.82
C GLU A 307 -6.74 -5.92 8.61
N LYS A 308 -7.92 -6.39 8.16
CA LYS A 308 -8.05 -7.15 6.91
C LYS A 308 -7.75 -6.30 5.69
N ALA A 309 -8.22 -5.05 5.67
CA ALA A 309 -7.97 -4.11 4.58
C ALA A 309 -6.47 -3.80 4.41
N ARG A 310 -5.68 -3.73 5.50
CA ARG A 310 -4.21 -3.66 5.41
C ARG A 310 -3.62 -4.80 4.56
N GLY A 311 -4.13 -6.02 4.71
CA GLY A 311 -3.70 -7.18 3.93
C GLY A 311 -4.12 -7.15 2.46
N ILE A 312 -5.15 -6.35 2.13
CA ILE A 312 -5.59 -6.10 0.75
C ILE A 312 -4.76 -4.99 0.13
N PHE A 313 -4.53 -3.89 0.87
CA PHE A 313 -3.82 -2.72 0.38
C PHE A 313 -2.30 -2.91 0.30
N PHE A 314 -1.74 -3.85 1.10
CA PHE A 314 -0.30 -4.05 1.18
C PHE A 314 0.08 -5.54 1.21
N ASN A 315 1.11 -5.88 0.46
CA ASN A 315 1.71 -7.22 0.45
C ASN A 315 2.77 -7.37 1.54
N LYS A 316 2.58 -8.32 2.46
CA LYS A 316 3.61 -8.74 3.42
C LYS A 316 4.58 -9.69 2.70
N LEU A 317 5.75 -9.20 2.28
CA LEU A 317 6.80 -9.96 1.58
C LEU A 317 7.90 -10.42 2.51
#